data_f3c97591343d52eb3b3c022777848c2f
#
_entry.id   f3c97591343d52eb3b3c022777848c2f
#
_cell.length_a   1.000
_cell.length_b   1.000
_cell.length_c   1.000
_cell.angle_alpha   90.00
_cell.angle_beta   90.00
_cell.angle_gamma   90.00
#
_symmetry.space_group_name_H-M   'P 1'
#
loop_
_entity.id
_entity.type
_entity.pdbx_description
1 polymer ?
#
loop_
_entity_poly.entity_id
_entity_poly.type
_entity_poly.pdbx_seq_one_letter_code
_entity_poly.pdbx_strand_id
1 'polypeptide(L)'
;MDKKIKILSLVNLGGSKYFRCTLPLDLLDKEKYEVVFLNENFILESIVKDIDYLYIHWVQRTNCVRLSLWKEKYGFKIIQDIDDYWVLPFNHYMYSKIDAAKKQLFDQLMLADIVLCSTPYLLDKCLEFNDNCHLRENYIPIGYQQFQPEYIPVQNRKPTIGICGSLSHYDDWMSIRNQLKRIQGLEKYFDFVVAGYADETKVSKEKWNKIVNLFSNPKVFRHLPVNQYINFYKHIDILLAPLEINEFNKAKSNLKILESSIKSTITISNNLYKEKGIEDYLSTKDKSYFEHISSLRDLEYLNHLKKQFQNSLIEKNKGLQTNNQLNKFLI
;
A
#
# COMPACT_ATOMS: atom_id res chain seq x y z
N MET A 1 31.35 -16.51 16.54
CA MET A 1 30.27 -15.73 15.97
C MET A 1 29.00 -16.53 16.13
N ASP A 2 27.99 -15.96 16.72
CA ASP A 2 26.69 -16.64 16.84
C ASP A 2 26.10 -16.90 15.46
N LYS A 3 25.41 -18.03 15.29
CA LYS A 3 24.77 -18.42 14.04
C LYS A 3 23.67 -17.39 13.70
N LYS A 4 23.73 -16.78 12.52
CA LYS A 4 22.68 -15.86 12.05
C LYS A 4 21.34 -16.58 11.87
N ILE A 5 20.25 -15.89 12.19
CA ILE A 5 18.87 -16.35 11.91
C ILE A 5 18.62 -16.20 10.41
N LYS A 6 18.29 -17.31 9.75
CA LYS A 6 18.06 -17.35 8.30
C LYS A 6 16.59 -17.22 7.96
N ILE A 7 16.26 -16.22 7.14
CA ILE A 7 14.89 -15.94 6.69
C ILE A 7 14.82 -16.10 5.19
N LEU A 8 13.96 -16.98 4.72
CA LEU A 8 13.61 -17.11 3.32
C LEU A 8 12.31 -16.33 3.03
N SER A 9 12.34 -15.42 2.07
CA SER A 9 11.16 -14.67 1.64
C SER A 9 10.89 -14.84 0.15
N LEU A 10 9.63 -15.12 -0.20
CA LEU A 10 9.20 -15.17 -1.60
C LEU A 10 8.89 -13.77 -2.09
N VAL A 11 9.66 -13.30 -3.06
CA VAL A 11 9.52 -11.94 -3.63
C VAL A 11 8.89 -12.01 -5.01
N ASN A 12 7.73 -11.38 -5.17
CA ASN A 12 7.20 -10.94 -6.46
C ASN A 12 7.24 -9.41 -6.51
N LEU A 13 7.55 -8.83 -7.65
CA LEU A 13 7.70 -7.39 -7.86
C LEU A 13 6.34 -6.64 -7.82
N GLY A 14 5.64 -6.67 -6.68
CA GLY A 14 4.39 -5.93 -6.46
C GLY A 14 4.55 -4.87 -5.39
N GLY A 15 3.79 -3.76 -5.48
CA GLY A 15 3.87 -2.64 -4.54
C GLY A 15 3.66 -3.06 -3.09
N SER A 16 2.66 -3.87 -2.79
CA SER A 16 2.39 -4.36 -1.44
C SER A 16 3.53 -5.22 -0.88
N LYS A 17 4.11 -6.10 -1.69
CA LYS A 17 5.27 -6.90 -1.27
C LYS A 17 6.50 -6.07 -0.93
N TYR A 18 6.70 -4.96 -1.62
CA TYR A 18 7.80 -4.05 -1.28
C TYR A 18 7.66 -3.54 0.17
N PHE A 19 6.48 -3.05 0.55
CA PHE A 19 6.24 -2.51 1.90
C PHE A 19 6.10 -3.58 2.97
N ARG A 20 5.58 -4.76 2.62
CA ARG A 20 5.31 -5.83 3.60
C ARG A 20 6.47 -6.81 3.77
N CYS A 21 7.25 -7.05 2.72
CA CYS A 21 8.35 -8.01 2.73
C CYS A 21 9.71 -7.36 2.51
N THR A 22 9.96 -6.87 1.29
CA THR A 22 11.31 -6.47 0.87
C THR A 22 11.89 -5.41 1.79
N LEU A 23 11.14 -4.33 2.01
CA LEU A 23 11.60 -3.19 2.80
C LEU A 23 11.82 -3.54 4.28
N PRO A 24 10.87 -4.19 5.00
CA PRO A 24 11.09 -4.57 6.40
C PRO A 24 12.22 -5.58 6.60
N LEU A 25 12.35 -6.53 5.69
CA LEU A 25 13.42 -7.54 5.75
C LEU A 25 14.80 -6.94 5.44
N ASP A 26 14.85 -5.95 4.54
CA ASP A 26 16.11 -5.25 4.23
C ASP A 26 16.58 -4.34 5.38
N LEU A 27 15.66 -3.89 6.25
CA LEU A 27 15.95 -3.09 7.42
C LEU A 27 16.37 -3.91 8.66
N LEU A 28 16.36 -5.24 8.58
CA LEU A 28 16.85 -6.08 9.67
C LEU A 28 18.36 -5.94 9.87
N ASP A 29 18.81 -6.11 11.10
CA ASP A 29 20.22 -6.12 11.46
C ASP A 29 20.95 -7.26 10.75
N LYS A 30 21.85 -6.92 9.83
CA LYS A 30 22.61 -7.87 8.99
C LYS A 30 23.63 -8.71 9.79
N GLU A 31 23.99 -8.29 11.01
CA GLU A 31 24.85 -9.10 11.89
C GLU A 31 24.06 -10.25 12.52
N LYS A 32 22.77 -10.05 12.77
CA LYS A 32 21.88 -11.01 13.42
C LYS A 32 21.07 -11.86 12.42
N TYR A 33 20.70 -11.29 11.27
CA TYR A 33 19.81 -11.91 10.29
C TYR A 33 20.47 -12.08 8.92
N GLU A 34 20.24 -13.24 8.32
CA GLU A 34 20.55 -13.54 6.92
C GLU A 34 19.23 -13.67 6.14
N VAL A 35 18.95 -12.80 5.18
CA VAL A 35 17.72 -12.81 4.41
C VAL A 35 17.99 -13.24 2.98
N VAL A 36 17.30 -14.28 2.53
CA VAL A 36 17.33 -14.78 1.16
C VAL A 36 16.00 -14.47 0.48
N PHE A 37 16.04 -13.74 -0.63
CA PHE A 37 14.87 -13.44 -1.44
C PHE A 37 14.80 -14.37 -2.65
N LEU A 38 13.66 -15.06 -2.82
CA LEU A 38 13.37 -15.88 -3.99
C LEU A 38 12.32 -15.21 -4.86
N ASN A 39 12.62 -15.07 -6.13
CA ASN A 39 11.66 -14.54 -7.12
C ASN A 39 10.80 -15.66 -7.73
N GLU A 40 10.25 -16.52 -6.88
CA GLU A 40 9.44 -17.67 -7.28
C GLU A 40 8.13 -17.74 -6.47
N ASN A 41 7.11 -18.36 -7.07
CA ASN A 41 5.81 -18.54 -6.43
C ASN A 41 5.64 -19.94 -5.79
N PHE A 42 6.67 -20.75 -5.82
CA PHE A 42 6.69 -22.08 -5.21
C PHE A 42 8.01 -22.32 -4.47
N ILE A 43 7.97 -23.22 -3.50
CA ILE A 43 9.08 -23.53 -2.62
C ILE A 43 9.56 -24.94 -2.92
N LEU A 44 10.86 -25.14 -2.97
CA LEU A 44 11.51 -26.45 -3.09
C LEU A 44 12.03 -26.91 -1.73
N GLU A 45 11.98 -28.23 -1.49
CA GLU A 45 12.48 -28.82 -0.24
C GLU A 45 13.95 -28.46 0.03
N SER A 46 14.78 -28.45 -1.02
CA SER A 46 16.20 -28.14 -0.89
C SER A 46 16.49 -26.75 -0.32
N ILE A 47 15.55 -25.80 -0.45
CA ILE A 47 15.72 -24.41 -0.04
C ILE A 47 15.32 -24.20 1.43
N VAL A 48 14.41 -25.02 1.94
CA VAL A 48 13.88 -24.89 3.32
C VAL A 48 14.66 -25.70 4.37
N LYS A 49 15.68 -26.45 3.96
CA LYS A 49 16.45 -27.31 4.88
C LYS A 49 17.22 -26.57 5.96
N ASP A 50 17.71 -25.37 5.62
CA ASP A 50 18.66 -24.63 6.45
C ASP A 50 18.15 -23.23 6.79
N ILE A 51 16.82 -23.02 6.85
CA ILE A 51 16.20 -21.75 7.25
C ILE A 51 15.59 -21.86 8.64
N ASP A 52 15.52 -20.73 9.34
CA ASP A 52 14.81 -20.63 10.63
C ASP A 52 13.38 -20.11 10.40
N TYR A 53 13.18 -19.24 9.40
CA TYR A 53 11.87 -18.68 9.05
C TYR A 53 11.59 -18.71 7.55
N LEU A 54 10.35 -19.07 7.19
CA LEU A 54 9.77 -18.88 5.88
C LEU A 54 8.77 -17.72 5.95
N TYR A 55 9.07 -16.61 5.28
CA TYR A 55 8.20 -15.43 5.22
C TYR A 55 7.40 -15.42 3.93
N ILE A 56 6.08 -15.52 4.04
CA ILE A 56 5.15 -15.58 2.89
C ILE A 56 4.26 -14.34 2.94
N HIS A 57 4.24 -13.57 1.87
CA HIS A 57 3.26 -12.50 1.69
C HIS A 57 2.18 -12.96 0.72
N TRP A 58 0.92 -12.87 1.15
CA TRP A 58 -0.25 -13.26 0.39
C TRP A 58 -0.24 -14.78 0.07
N VAL A 59 -0.40 -15.22 -1.18
CA VAL A 59 -0.49 -16.64 -1.56
C VAL A 59 0.75 -17.10 -2.30
N GLN A 60 1.30 -18.25 -1.88
CA GLN A 60 2.29 -19.01 -2.61
C GLN A 60 1.67 -20.32 -3.18
N ARG A 61 2.30 -20.96 -4.17
CA ARG A 61 1.75 -22.08 -4.91
C ARG A 61 2.13 -23.47 -4.39
N THR A 62 3.03 -23.58 -3.46
CA THR A 62 3.43 -24.87 -2.90
C THR A 62 2.28 -25.49 -2.10
N ASN A 63 2.05 -26.76 -2.28
CA ASN A 63 1.01 -27.49 -1.57
C ASN A 63 1.24 -27.44 -0.05
N CYS A 64 0.23 -27.05 0.72
CA CYS A 64 0.35 -26.85 2.18
C CYS A 64 0.63 -28.16 2.94
N VAL A 65 0.15 -29.31 2.47
CA VAL A 65 0.49 -30.60 3.07
C VAL A 65 2.00 -30.88 2.96
N ARG A 66 2.57 -30.63 1.77
CA ARG A 66 4.02 -30.77 1.57
C ARG A 66 4.81 -29.80 2.42
N LEU A 67 4.34 -28.57 2.53
CA LEU A 67 4.97 -27.54 3.36
C LEU A 67 4.93 -27.91 4.85
N SER A 68 3.82 -28.47 5.32
CA SER A 68 3.68 -28.98 6.68
C SER A 68 4.68 -30.12 6.99
N LEU A 69 4.83 -31.07 6.08
CA LEU A 69 5.80 -32.17 6.22
C LEU A 69 7.25 -31.65 6.28
N TRP A 70 7.58 -30.64 5.46
CA TRP A 70 8.93 -30.03 5.51
C TRP A 70 9.14 -29.21 6.78
N LYS A 71 8.12 -28.49 7.26
CA LYS A 71 8.17 -27.75 8.51
C LYS A 71 8.43 -28.70 9.69
N GLU A 72 7.71 -29.80 9.77
CA GLU A 72 7.93 -30.83 10.79
C GLU A 72 9.34 -31.43 10.70
N LYS A 73 9.80 -31.74 9.48
CA LYS A 73 11.11 -32.37 9.24
C LYS A 73 12.30 -31.45 9.56
N TYR A 74 12.20 -30.15 9.24
CA TYR A 74 13.34 -29.20 9.30
C TYR A 74 13.22 -28.17 10.42
N GLY A 75 12.06 -28.04 11.05
CA GLY A 75 11.86 -27.20 12.24
C GLY A 75 11.77 -25.71 12.00
N PHE A 76 11.61 -25.24 10.73
CA PHE A 76 11.44 -23.82 10.46
C PHE A 76 10.04 -23.33 10.84
N LYS A 77 9.92 -22.03 11.15
CA LYS A 77 8.65 -21.36 11.41
C LYS A 77 8.12 -20.65 10.16
N ILE A 78 6.80 -20.59 9.99
CA ILE A 78 6.15 -19.89 8.88
C ILE A 78 5.51 -18.61 9.41
N ILE A 79 5.90 -17.48 8.80
CA ILE A 79 5.26 -16.19 8.97
C ILE A 79 4.43 -15.88 7.72
N GLN A 80 3.12 -15.74 7.90
CA GLN A 80 2.18 -15.36 6.84
C GLN A 80 1.81 -13.89 6.99
N ASP A 81 2.02 -13.07 5.97
CA ASP A 81 1.72 -11.64 6.00
C ASP A 81 0.55 -11.31 5.06
N ILE A 82 -0.46 -10.58 5.54
CA ILE A 82 -1.69 -10.25 4.83
C ILE A 82 -1.92 -8.73 4.86
N ASP A 83 -2.09 -8.13 3.69
CA ASP A 83 -2.31 -6.69 3.51
C ASP A 83 -3.58 -6.31 2.74
N ASP A 84 -4.16 -7.23 2.00
CA ASP A 84 -5.41 -7.07 1.28
C ASP A 84 -6.44 -8.13 1.71
N TYR A 85 -7.72 -7.79 1.66
CA TYR A 85 -8.80 -8.73 1.93
C TYR A 85 -9.07 -9.62 0.72
N TRP A 86 -9.43 -10.86 0.95
CA TRP A 86 -9.68 -11.87 -0.09
C TRP A 86 -11.11 -11.88 -0.63
N VAL A 87 -12.00 -11.02 -0.10
CA VAL A 87 -13.35 -10.83 -0.64
C VAL A 87 -13.35 -9.56 -1.48
N LEU A 88 -13.30 -9.75 -2.80
CA LEU A 88 -13.30 -8.66 -3.76
C LEU A 88 -14.70 -8.42 -4.34
N PRO A 89 -15.02 -7.20 -4.77
CA PRO A 89 -16.20 -6.96 -5.60
C PRO A 89 -16.17 -7.82 -6.88
N PHE A 90 -17.30 -8.30 -7.32
CA PHE A 90 -17.40 -9.18 -8.51
C PHE A 90 -16.83 -8.56 -9.79
N ASN A 91 -16.95 -7.26 -9.96
CA ASN A 91 -16.40 -6.49 -11.08
C ASN A 91 -14.90 -6.19 -10.96
N HIS A 92 -14.27 -6.52 -9.84
CA HIS A 92 -12.85 -6.26 -9.64
C HIS A 92 -12.01 -7.16 -10.58
N TYR A 93 -11.02 -6.57 -11.26
CA TYR A 93 -10.23 -7.27 -12.30
C TYR A 93 -9.45 -8.49 -11.77
N MET A 94 -9.19 -8.57 -10.46
CA MET A 94 -8.54 -9.72 -9.82
C MET A 94 -9.52 -10.74 -9.22
N TYR A 95 -10.84 -10.51 -9.31
CA TYR A 95 -11.84 -11.32 -8.64
C TYR A 95 -11.63 -12.82 -8.86
N SER A 96 -11.66 -13.30 -10.11
CA SER A 96 -11.53 -14.72 -10.44
C SER A 96 -10.20 -15.32 -9.97
N LYS A 97 -9.12 -14.56 -10.03
CA LYS A 97 -7.78 -15.02 -9.59
C LYS A 97 -7.71 -15.18 -8.07
N ILE A 98 -8.23 -14.23 -7.33
CA ILE A 98 -8.25 -14.29 -5.86
C ILE A 98 -9.24 -15.34 -5.38
N ASP A 99 -10.41 -15.42 -5.99
CA ASP A 99 -11.41 -16.42 -5.65
C ASP A 99 -10.88 -17.85 -5.81
N ALA A 100 -10.21 -18.13 -6.91
CA ALA A 100 -9.54 -19.42 -7.14
C ALA A 100 -8.39 -19.71 -6.14
N ALA A 101 -7.79 -18.69 -5.55
CA ALA A 101 -6.68 -18.83 -4.62
C ALA A 101 -7.12 -18.90 -3.14
N LYS A 102 -8.39 -18.66 -2.81
CA LYS A 102 -8.89 -18.58 -1.42
C LYS A 102 -8.58 -19.82 -0.61
N LYS A 103 -8.86 -21.01 -1.16
CA LYS A 103 -8.60 -22.26 -0.44
C LYS A 103 -7.12 -22.36 -0.04
N GLN A 104 -6.21 -22.09 -0.98
CA GLN A 104 -4.77 -22.12 -0.72
C GLN A 104 -4.38 -21.08 0.35
N LEU A 105 -4.98 -19.88 0.32
CA LEU A 105 -4.75 -18.86 1.33
C LEU A 105 -5.18 -19.31 2.72
N PHE A 106 -6.37 -19.89 2.84
CA PHE A 106 -6.89 -20.38 4.13
C PHE A 106 -6.05 -21.53 4.69
N ASP A 107 -5.66 -22.49 3.85
CA ASP A 107 -4.76 -23.58 4.22
C ASP A 107 -3.40 -23.02 4.71
N GLN A 108 -2.90 -21.93 4.11
CA GLN A 108 -1.67 -21.26 4.54
C GLN A 108 -1.84 -20.52 5.87
N LEU A 109 -2.95 -19.81 6.08
CA LEU A 109 -3.25 -19.14 7.34
C LEU A 109 -3.29 -20.12 8.50
N MET A 110 -3.96 -21.28 8.31
CA MET A 110 -4.01 -22.36 9.32
C MET A 110 -2.64 -23.00 9.59
N LEU A 111 -1.77 -23.06 8.58
CA LEU A 111 -0.43 -23.67 8.72
C LEU A 111 0.61 -22.73 9.37
N ALA A 112 0.40 -21.42 9.28
CA ALA A 112 1.34 -20.43 9.76
C ALA A 112 1.53 -20.48 11.27
N ASP A 113 2.79 -20.27 11.74
CA ASP A 113 3.09 -20.10 13.16
C ASP A 113 2.73 -18.69 13.63
N ILE A 114 2.84 -17.72 12.74
CA ILE A 114 2.55 -16.30 13.01
C ILE A 114 1.84 -15.73 11.78
N VAL A 115 0.73 -15.02 12.00
CA VAL A 115 0.04 -14.25 10.96
C VAL A 115 0.17 -12.77 11.24
N LEU A 116 0.68 -12.00 10.28
CA LEU A 116 0.83 -10.54 10.36
C LEU A 116 -0.22 -9.85 9.49
N CYS A 117 -0.99 -8.95 10.08
CA CYS A 117 -2.10 -8.26 9.42
C CYS A 117 -1.84 -6.75 9.34
N SER A 118 -2.07 -6.12 8.20
CA SER A 118 -1.80 -4.69 7.99
C SER A 118 -2.83 -3.75 8.62
N THR A 119 -4.01 -4.25 8.98
CA THR A 119 -5.08 -3.44 9.59
C THR A 119 -5.84 -4.24 10.64
N PRO A 120 -6.51 -3.56 11.61
CA PRO A 120 -7.37 -4.23 12.59
C PRO A 120 -8.49 -5.07 11.93
N TYR A 121 -9.06 -4.59 10.82
CA TYR A 121 -10.07 -5.33 10.07
C TYR A 121 -9.54 -6.68 9.55
N LEU A 122 -8.32 -6.69 9.00
CA LEU A 122 -7.68 -7.93 8.55
C LEU A 122 -7.31 -8.85 9.72
N LEU A 123 -6.90 -8.27 10.84
CA LEU A 123 -6.63 -9.04 12.06
C LEU A 123 -7.85 -9.84 12.49
N ASP A 124 -9.02 -9.19 12.61
CA ASP A 124 -10.27 -9.86 12.95
C ASP A 124 -10.62 -11.00 11.97
N LYS A 125 -10.39 -10.76 10.68
CA LYS A 125 -10.65 -11.75 9.63
C LYS A 125 -9.66 -12.92 9.63
N CYS A 126 -8.42 -12.70 9.98
CA CYS A 126 -7.41 -13.76 10.07
C CYS A 126 -7.57 -14.61 11.33
N LEU A 127 -8.06 -14.05 12.43
CA LEU A 127 -8.38 -14.78 13.66
C LEU A 127 -9.44 -15.88 13.46
N GLU A 128 -10.22 -15.84 12.38
CA GLU A 128 -11.13 -16.93 11.99
C GLU A 128 -10.37 -18.21 11.57
N PHE A 129 -9.06 -18.12 11.27
CA PHE A 129 -8.22 -19.20 10.74
C PHE A 129 -7.01 -19.53 11.61
N ASN A 130 -6.51 -18.58 12.42
CA ASN A 130 -5.30 -18.75 13.22
C ASN A 130 -5.35 -17.84 14.45
N ASP A 131 -5.15 -18.43 15.64
CA ASP A 131 -5.19 -17.69 16.91
C ASP A 131 -3.93 -16.84 17.15
N ASN A 132 -2.83 -17.09 16.44
CA ASN A 132 -1.57 -16.35 16.57
C ASN A 132 -1.45 -15.26 15.50
N CYS A 133 -2.45 -14.37 15.44
CA CYS A 133 -2.49 -13.23 14.55
C CYS A 133 -2.04 -11.95 15.27
N HIS A 134 -1.26 -11.13 14.58
CA HIS A 134 -0.75 -9.87 15.11
C HIS A 134 -0.97 -8.71 14.14
N LEU A 135 -1.33 -7.55 14.69
CA LEU A 135 -1.36 -6.32 13.93
C LEU A 135 0.06 -5.85 13.67
N ARG A 136 0.40 -5.69 12.41
CA ARG A 136 1.63 -5.08 11.93
C ARG A 136 1.28 -4.06 10.84
N GLU A 137 0.96 -2.85 11.28
CA GLU A 137 0.55 -1.77 10.38
C GLU A 137 1.68 -1.37 9.41
N ASN A 138 1.28 -0.80 8.27
CA ASN A 138 2.25 -0.24 7.34
C ASN A 138 2.92 1.01 7.92
N TYR A 139 4.20 1.14 7.65
CA TYR A 139 4.98 2.35 7.95
C TYR A 139 5.94 2.64 6.80
N ILE A 140 6.48 3.85 6.81
CA ILE A 140 7.49 4.30 5.87
C ILE A 140 8.79 4.56 6.64
N PRO A 141 9.92 3.96 6.27
CA PRO A 141 11.21 4.20 6.93
C PRO A 141 11.75 5.58 6.53
N ILE A 142 11.39 6.59 7.31
CA ILE A 142 11.79 7.97 7.09
C ILE A 142 13.32 8.09 7.04
N GLY A 143 13.82 8.76 6.02
CA GLY A 143 15.26 8.93 5.80
C GLY A 143 15.94 7.77 5.06
N TYR A 144 15.22 6.70 4.73
CA TYR A 144 15.76 5.55 4.02
C TYR A 144 15.39 5.58 2.53
N GLN A 145 16.37 5.38 1.64
CA GLN A 145 16.19 5.33 0.17
C GLN A 145 15.32 6.48 -0.37
N GLN A 146 14.18 6.16 -1.04
CA GLN A 146 13.27 7.14 -1.63
C GLN A 146 12.46 7.94 -0.60
N PHE A 147 12.46 7.52 0.68
CA PHE A 147 11.62 8.09 1.73
C PHE A 147 12.27 9.28 2.45
N GLN A 148 12.93 10.15 1.68
CA GLN A 148 13.48 11.41 2.17
C GLN A 148 12.36 12.46 2.24
N PRO A 149 12.01 12.98 3.43
CA PRO A 149 11.02 14.05 3.55
C PRO A 149 11.46 15.30 2.79
N GLU A 150 10.54 15.87 2.03
CA GLU A 150 10.79 17.08 1.25
C GLU A 150 9.54 17.95 1.31
N TYR A 151 9.69 19.17 1.86
CA TYR A 151 8.63 20.15 1.80
C TYR A 151 8.69 20.90 0.47
N ILE A 152 7.60 20.79 -0.31
CA ILE A 152 7.50 21.40 -1.66
C ILE A 152 6.36 22.44 -1.62
N PRO A 153 6.66 23.73 -1.39
CA PRO A 153 5.63 24.76 -1.41
C PRO A 153 5.09 25.04 -2.81
N VAL A 154 3.86 25.52 -2.88
CA VAL A 154 3.30 26.08 -4.11
C VAL A 154 3.66 27.54 -4.19
N GLN A 155 4.57 27.89 -5.11
CA GLN A 155 5.05 29.25 -5.33
C GLN A 155 5.14 29.55 -6.83
N ASN A 156 4.63 30.70 -7.26
CA ASN A 156 4.69 31.17 -8.66
C ASN A 156 4.14 30.17 -9.71
N ARG A 157 3.24 29.29 -9.30
CA ARG A 157 2.57 28.32 -10.16
C ARG A 157 1.17 27.98 -9.64
N LYS A 158 0.35 27.37 -10.45
CA LYS A 158 -0.90 26.76 -9.99
C LYS A 158 -0.60 25.52 -9.12
N PRO A 159 -1.39 25.29 -8.06
CA PRO A 159 -1.34 24.00 -7.37
C PRO A 159 -1.82 22.88 -8.31
N THR A 160 -1.26 21.70 -8.11
CA THR A 160 -1.54 20.52 -8.93
C THR A 160 -2.42 19.53 -8.20
N ILE A 161 -3.58 19.20 -8.79
CA ILE A 161 -4.46 18.14 -8.31
C ILE A 161 -4.09 16.86 -9.07
N GLY A 162 -3.94 15.75 -8.36
CA GLY A 162 -3.58 14.50 -9.01
C GLY A 162 -4.24 13.25 -8.43
N ILE A 163 -4.21 12.22 -9.24
CA ILE A 163 -4.41 10.83 -8.83
C ILE A 163 -3.13 10.06 -9.07
N CYS A 164 -2.84 9.09 -8.20
CA CYS A 164 -1.64 8.27 -8.28
C CYS A 164 -1.96 6.82 -7.89
N GLY A 165 -1.59 5.86 -8.74
CA GLY A 165 -1.83 4.44 -8.45
C GLY A 165 -1.74 3.56 -9.68
N SER A 166 -2.12 2.29 -9.50
CA SER A 166 -2.33 1.33 -10.57
C SER A 166 -3.81 1.23 -10.94
N LEU A 167 -4.14 0.48 -11.99
CA LEU A 167 -5.54 0.21 -12.38
C LEU A 167 -6.36 -0.56 -11.32
N SER A 168 -5.74 -1.04 -10.25
CA SER A 168 -6.48 -1.57 -9.10
C SER A 168 -7.39 -0.54 -8.42
N HIS A 169 -7.10 0.75 -8.64
CA HIS A 169 -7.91 1.88 -8.17
C HIS A 169 -8.89 2.43 -9.21
N TYR A 170 -9.07 1.72 -10.34
CA TYR A 170 -9.94 2.21 -11.42
C TYR A 170 -11.37 2.47 -10.91
N ASP A 171 -11.95 1.51 -10.20
CA ASP A 171 -13.33 1.62 -9.70
C ASP A 171 -13.43 2.68 -8.58
N ASP A 172 -12.40 2.83 -7.75
CA ASP A 172 -12.30 3.90 -6.76
C ASP A 172 -12.37 5.28 -7.42
N TRP A 173 -11.60 5.54 -8.47
CA TRP A 173 -11.64 6.81 -9.20
C TRP A 173 -12.94 7.02 -9.97
N MET A 174 -13.49 5.95 -10.56
CA MET A 174 -14.77 6.01 -11.26
C MET A 174 -15.95 6.27 -10.32
N SER A 175 -15.87 5.89 -9.05
CA SER A 175 -16.91 6.16 -8.05
C SER A 175 -17.13 7.66 -7.83
N ILE A 176 -16.09 8.48 -8.00
CA ILE A 176 -16.15 9.95 -7.86
C ILE A 176 -16.16 10.70 -9.20
N ARG A 177 -16.39 10.01 -10.33
CA ARG A 177 -16.31 10.60 -11.68
C ARG A 177 -17.11 11.90 -11.86
N ASN A 178 -18.28 12.01 -11.24
CA ASN A 178 -19.09 13.22 -11.34
C ASN A 178 -18.47 14.40 -10.60
N GLN A 179 -17.78 14.15 -9.51
CA GLN A 179 -17.02 15.18 -8.80
C GLN A 179 -15.75 15.57 -9.57
N LEU A 180 -15.05 14.60 -10.20
CA LEU A 180 -13.90 14.87 -11.06
C LEU A 180 -14.27 15.76 -12.24
N LYS A 181 -15.43 15.56 -12.87
CA LYS A 181 -15.94 16.46 -13.92
C LYS A 181 -16.19 17.89 -13.43
N ARG A 182 -16.66 18.06 -12.19
CA ARG A 182 -16.82 19.40 -11.60
C ARG A 182 -15.46 20.04 -11.29
N ILE A 183 -14.52 19.25 -10.80
CA ILE A 183 -13.14 19.66 -10.51
C ILE A 183 -12.41 20.07 -11.78
N GLN A 184 -12.65 19.38 -12.89
CA GLN A 184 -12.14 19.75 -14.22
C GLN A 184 -12.44 21.21 -14.58
N GLY A 185 -13.61 21.73 -14.22
CA GLY A 185 -13.99 23.13 -14.41
C GLY A 185 -13.14 24.15 -13.62
N LEU A 186 -12.23 23.70 -12.75
CA LEU A 186 -11.32 24.53 -11.97
C LEU A 186 -9.92 24.70 -12.62
N GLU A 187 -9.77 24.37 -13.92
CA GLU A 187 -8.50 24.44 -14.67
C GLU A 187 -7.85 25.84 -14.68
N LYS A 188 -8.65 26.89 -14.47
CA LYS A 188 -8.11 28.25 -14.29
C LYS A 188 -7.22 28.36 -13.05
N TYR A 189 -7.49 27.58 -12.00
CA TYR A 189 -6.84 27.68 -10.70
C TYR A 189 -5.88 26.54 -10.41
N PHE A 190 -6.05 25.39 -11.07
CA PHE A 190 -5.29 24.17 -10.80
C PHE A 190 -4.77 23.54 -12.09
N ASP A 191 -3.62 22.91 -12.00
CA ASP A 191 -3.12 21.97 -13.00
C ASP A 191 -3.50 20.53 -12.58
N PHE A 192 -3.48 19.58 -13.51
CA PHE A 192 -3.89 18.21 -13.27
C PHE A 192 -2.78 17.21 -13.58
N VAL A 193 -2.70 16.15 -12.78
CA VAL A 193 -1.75 15.03 -12.93
C VAL A 193 -2.46 13.69 -12.83
N VAL A 194 -2.11 12.79 -13.75
CA VAL A 194 -2.46 11.37 -13.70
C VAL A 194 -1.17 10.57 -13.67
N ALA A 195 -0.87 9.89 -12.55
CA ALA A 195 0.38 9.16 -12.35
C ALA A 195 0.16 7.65 -12.20
N GLY A 196 1.06 6.86 -12.81
CA GLY A 196 0.98 5.39 -12.80
C GLY A 196 0.41 4.80 -14.08
N TYR A 197 0.30 5.59 -15.16
CA TYR A 197 -0.22 5.16 -16.46
C TYR A 197 0.57 3.96 -17.01
N ALA A 198 -0.16 2.91 -17.39
CA ALA A 198 0.39 1.70 -17.98
C ALA A 198 -0.56 1.19 -19.09
N ASP A 199 -0.03 0.97 -20.28
CA ASP A 199 -0.78 0.66 -21.49
C ASP A 199 -0.33 -0.65 -22.18
N GLU A 200 0.14 -1.62 -21.38
CA GLU A 200 0.65 -2.90 -21.87
C GLU A 200 -0.40 -3.74 -22.60
N THR A 201 -1.67 -3.51 -22.30
CA THR A 201 -2.79 -4.19 -22.97
C THR A 201 -3.82 -3.19 -23.52
N LYS A 202 -4.59 -3.62 -24.53
CA LYS A 202 -5.70 -2.81 -25.06
C LYS A 202 -6.69 -2.42 -23.95
N VAL A 203 -7.03 -3.35 -23.04
CA VAL A 203 -7.96 -3.11 -21.94
C VAL A 203 -7.38 -2.10 -20.92
N SER A 204 -6.11 -2.23 -20.57
CA SER A 204 -5.47 -1.26 -19.66
C SER A 204 -5.42 0.14 -20.28
N LYS A 205 -5.08 0.25 -21.56
CA LYS A 205 -5.07 1.52 -22.30
C LYS A 205 -6.45 2.18 -22.34
N GLU A 206 -7.51 1.41 -22.62
CA GLU A 206 -8.89 1.94 -22.65
C GLU A 206 -9.32 2.46 -21.27
N LYS A 207 -9.03 1.73 -20.19
CA LYS A 207 -9.33 2.16 -18.82
C LYS A 207 -8.56 3.45 -18.47
N TRP A 208 -7.25 3.48 -18.73
CA TRP A 208 -6.45 4.68 -18.47
C TRP A 208 -6.93 5.91 -19.27
N ASN A 209 -7.29 5.73 -20.53
CA ASN A 209 -7.83 6.83 -21.34
C ASN A 209 -9.14 7.37 -20.74
N LYS A 210 -10.00 6.50 -20.19
CA LYS A 210 -11.21 6.97 -19.49
C LYS A 210 -10.86 7.82 -18.25
N ILE A 211 -9.82 7.44 -17.51
CA ILE A 211 -9.35 8.19 -16.33
C ILE A 211 -8.75 9.54 -16.76
N VAL A 212 -7.86 9.53 -17.76
CA VAL A 212 -7.21 10.75 -18.26
C VAL A 212 -8.24 11.77 -18.74
N ASN A 213 -9.29 11.31 -19.42
CA ASN A 213 -10.38 12.16 -19.95
C ASN A 213 -11.31 12.73 -18.85
N LEU A 214 -11.13 12.36 -17.57
CA LEU A 214 -11.82 12.99 -16.44
C LEU A 214 -11.18 14.32 -16.03
N PHE A 215 -10.02 14.66 -16.58
CA PHE A 215 -9.28 15.89 -16.27
C PHE A 215 -9.06 16.73 -17.53
N SER A 216 -8.97 18.04 -17.37
CA SER A 216 -8.63 18.96 -18.45
C SER A 216 -7.12 18.97 -18.64
N ASN A 217 -6.66 18.51 -19.81
CA ASN A 217 -5.25 18.50 -20.22
C ASN A 217 -4.26 18.07 -19.11
N PRO A 218 -4.43 16.88 -18.50
CA PRO A 218 -3.57 16.46 -17.39
C PRO A 218 -2.18 16.09 -17.87
N LYS A 219 -1.16 16.39 -17.07
CA LYS A 219 0.16 15.81 -17.25
C LYS A 219 0.09 14.33 -16.87
N VAL A 220 0.46 13.44 -17.79
CA VAL A 220 0.41 12.00 -17.59
C VAL A 220 1.81 11.47 -17.34
N PHE A 221 2.00 10.79 -16.19
CA PHE A 221 3.24 10.09 -15.85
C PHE A 221 3.04 8.59 -15.99
N ARG A 222 3.95 7.94 -16.72
CA ARG A 222 3.96 6.49 -16.83
C ARG A 222 4.34 5.84 -15.50
N HIS A 223 3.98 4.57 -15.37
CA HIS A 223 4.34 3.73 -14.23
C HIS A 223 5.83 3.82 -13.88
N LEU A 224 6.14 3.91 -12.60
CA LEU A 224 7.49 3.85 -12.05
C LEU A 224 7.70 2.55 -11.25
N PRO A 225 8.93 2.06 -11.17
CA PRO A 225 9.28 0.99 -10.23
C PRO A 225 8.89 1.38 -8.79
N VAL A 226 8.50 0.41 -7.99
CA VAL A 226 8.00 0.65 -6.63
C VAL A 226 8.99 1.39 -5.73
N ASN A 227 10.30 1.17 -5.92
CA ASN A 227 11.36 1.87 -5.20
C ASN A 227 11.62 3.31 -5.68
N GLN A 228 10.85 3.80 -6.66
CA GLN A 228 10.86 5.17 -7.15
C GLN A 228 9.49 5.82 -7.08
N TYR A 229 8.47 5.10 -6.60
CA TYR A 229 7.07 5.48 -6.66
C TYR A 229 6.78 6.81 -5.93
N ILE A 230 7.47 7.09 -4.83
CA ILE A 230 7.36 8.33 -4.05
C ILE A 230 7.64 9.58 -4.91
N ASN A 231 8.39 9.45 -6.01
CA ASN A 231 8.69 10.58 -6.89
C ASN A 231 7.45 11.14 -7.59
N PHE A 232 6.36 10.39 -7.72
CA PHE A 232 5.11 10.92 -8.26
C PHE A 232 4.56 12.07 -7.41
N TYR A 233 4.68 11.97 -6.09
CA TYR A 233 4.13 12.97 -5.16
C TYR A 233 4.84 14.32 -5.24
N LYS A 234 6.05 14.41 -5.85
CA LYS A 234 6.71 15.68 -6.14
C LYS A 234 5.93 16.55 -7.15
N HIS A 235 5.07 15.92 -7.93
CA HIS A 235 4.28 16.57 -8.97
C HIS A 235 2.82 16.79 -8.57
N ILE A 236 2.44 16.47 -7.34
CA ILE A 236 1.07 16.52 -6.83
C ILE A 236 1.03 17.31 -5.54
N ASP A 237 0.29 18.41 -5.49
CA ASP A 237 0.07 19.17 -4.26
C ASP A 237 -1.14 18.63 -3.49
N ILE A 238 -2.16 18.20 -4.22
CA ILE A 238 -3.43 17.68 -3.68
C ILE A 238 -3.71 16.33 -4.32
N LEU A 239 -3.60 15.27 -3.55
CA LEU A 239 -3.89 13.90 -3.98
C LEU A 239 -5.37 13.57 -3.76
N LEU A 240 -6.05 13.07 -4.77
CA LEU A 240 -7.37 12.46 -4.65
C LEU A 240 -7.21 10.95 -4.47
N ALA A 241 -7.55 10.45 -3.31
CA ALA A 241 -7.41 9.04 -2.95
C ALA A 241 -8.77 8.44 -2.52
N PRO A 242 -9.79 8.42 -3.41
CA PRO A 242 -11.07 7.82 -3.08
C PRO A 242 -10.90 6.31 -2.84
N LEU A 243 -11.79 5.76 -2.01
CA LEU A 243 -12.00 4.34 -1.87
C LEU A 243 -13.50 4.06 -2.06
N GLU A 244 -13.86 3.19 -2.98
CA GLU A 244 -15.24 2.72 -3.08
C GLU A 244 -15.65 2.03 -1.77
N ILE A 245 -16.88 2.28 -1.29
CA ILE A 245 -17.35 1.69 -0.03
C ILE A 245 -17.73 0.23 -0.26
N ASN A 246 -16.83 -0.68 0.06
CA ASN A 246 -17.01 -2.11 -0.01
C ASN A 246 -16.11 -2.84 1.01
N GLU A 247 -16.33 -4.13 1.23
CA GLU A 247 -15.59 -4.93 2.22
C GLU A 247 -14.09 -5.00 1.91
N PHE A 248 -13.71 -5.06 0.63
CA PHE A 248 -12.31 -5.06 0.22
C PHE A 248 -11.59 -3.79 0.66
N ASN A 249 -12.19 -2.63 0.43
CA ASN A 249 -11.59 -1.35 0.78
C ASN A 249 -11.62 -1.03 2.29
N LYS A 250 -12.50 -1.67 3.07
CA LYS A 250 -12.42 -1.62 4.54
C LYS A 250 -11.09 -2.16 5.08
N ALA A 251 -10.48 -3.10 4.37
CA ALA A 251 -9.20 -3.69 4.74
C ALA A 251 -7.98 -2.84 4.34
N LYS A 252 -8.14 -1.83 3.46
CA LYS A 252 -7.02 -1.01 2.96
C LYS A 252 -6.31 -0.26 4.08
N SER A 253 -4.98 -0.26 4.04
CA SER A 253 -4.14 0.49 4.96
C SER A 253 -4.03 1.97 4.58
N ASN A 254 -3.40 2.75 5.46
CA ASN A 254 -3.15 4.18 5.28
C ASN A 254 -1.92 4.49 4.40
N LEU A 255 -1.31 3.50 3.77
CA LEU A 255 -0.02 3.63 3.10
C LEU A 255 0.03 4.81 2.13
N LYS A 256 -1.03 5.01 1.33
CA LYS A 256 -1.10 6.12 0.36
C LYS A 256 -1.04 7.50 1.02
N ILE A 257 -1.61 7.65 2.22
CA ILE A 257 -1.55 8.89 3.00
C ILE A 257 -0.13 9.10 3.53
N LEU A 258 0.49 8.05 4.06
CA LEU A 258 1.88 8.11 4.52
C LEU A 258 2.84 8.46 3.38
N GLU A 259 2.71 7.79 2.23
CA GLU A 259 3.54 8.05 1.04
C GLU A 259 3.44 9.50 0.56
N SER A 260 2.21 10.02 0.43
CA SER A 260 1.98 11.38 -0.06
C SER A 260 2.58 12.44 0.87
N SER A 261 2.56 12.20 2.18
CA SER A 261 3.10 13.13 3.17
C SER A 261 4.61 13.35 3.06
N ILE A 262 5.37 12.36 2.58
CA ILE A 262 6.82 12.47 2.40
C ILE A 262 7.19 13.65 1.49
N LYS A 263 6.35 13.96 0.53
CA LYS A 263 6.55 15.09 -0.40
C LYS A 263 5.59 16.25 -0.13
N SER A 264 5.11 16.37 1.10
CA SER A 264 4.15 17.40 1.53
C SER A 264 2.89 17.50 0.67
N THR A 265 2.42 16.38 0.10
CA THR A 265 1.18 16.31 -0.65
C THR A 265 0.01 16.13 0.29
N ILE A 266 -1.01 16.99 0.21
CA ILE A 266 -2.26 16.83 0.96
C ILE A 266 -3.10 15.74 0.31
N THR A 267 -3.66 14.85 1.11
CA THR A 267 -4.60 13.83 0.62
C THR A 267 -6.04 14.23 0.93
N ILE A 268 -6.93 14.09 -0.06
CA ILE A 268 -8.38 14.14 0.11
C ILE A 268 -8.93 12.74 -0.13
N SER A 269 -9.69 12.20 0.83
CA SER A 269 -10.26 10.87 0.74
C SER A 269 -11.62 10.80 1.42
N ASN A 270 -12.34 9.69 1.23
CA ASN A 270 -13.58 9.44 1.95
C ASN A 270 -13.31 8.96 3.39
N ASN A 271 -14.38 8.73 4.16
CA ASN A 271 -14.33 8.47 5.60
C ASN A 271 -13.69 7.12 5.99
N LEU A 272 -13.45 6.19 5.06
CA LEU A 272 -12.92 4.86 5.40
C LEU A 272 -11.58 4.90 6.15
N TYR A 273 -10.74 5.91 5.91
CA TYR A 273 -9.49 6.07 6.66
C TYR A 273 -9.71 6.59 8.08
N LYS A 274 -10.72 7.45 8.33
CA LYS A 274 -11.03 7.96 9.65
C LYS A 274 -11.52 6.86 10.59
N GLU A 275 -12.28 5.91 10.07
CA GLU A 275 -12.71 4.72 10.82
C GLU A 275 -11.53 3.86 11.31
N LYS A 276 -10.34 4.06 10.71
CA LYS A 276 -9.08 3.40 11.08
C LYS A 276 -8.18 4.28 11.97
N GLY A 277 -8.71 5.35 12.57
CA GLY A 277 -7.94 6.26 13.42
C GLY A 277 -6.95 7.17 12.68
N ILE A 278 -7.13 7.35 11.35
CA ILE A 278 -6.29 8.23 10.55
C ILE A 278 -7.04 9.52 10.31
N GLU A 279 -6.54 10.60 10.91
CA GLU A 279 -7.18 11.93 10.86
C GLU A 279 -6.40 12.96 10.02
N ASP A 280 -5.16 12.65 9.67
CA ASP A 280 -4.26 13.56 8.95
C ASP A 280 -4.51 13.57 7.44
N TYR A 281 -5.76 13.75 7.04
CA TYR A 281 -6.20 13.93 5.65
C TYR A 281 -7.52 14.71 5.61
N LEU A 282 -7.88 15.26 4.45
CA LEU A 282 -9.16 15.94 4.27
C LEU A 282 -10.26 14.90 3.95
N SER A 283 -11.17 14.69 4.92
CA SER A 283 -12.26 13.73 4.78
C SER A 283 -13.44 14.31 4.02
N THR A 284 -14.03 13.52 3.11
CA THR A 284 -15.25 13.89 2.41
C THR A 284 -16.53 13.58 3.17
N LYS A 285 -16.44 13.34 4.47
CA LYS A 285 -17.63 13.14 5.32
C LYS A 285 -18.55 14.37 5.33
N ASP A 286 -17.94 15.54 5.58
CA ASP A 286 -18.69 16.80 5.80
C ASP A 286 -18.61 17.74 4.59
N LYS A 287 -17.61 17.56 3.71
CA LYS A 287 -17.39 18.35 2.50
C LYS A 287 -17.01 17.43 1.32
N SER A 288 -17.61 17.65 0.17
CA SER A 288 -17.26 16.92 -1.05
C SER A 288 -15.81 17.19 -1.52
N TYR A 289 -15.28 16.36 -2.40
CA TYR A 289 -13.98 16.61 -3.04
C TYR A 289 -13.92 18.01 -3.68
N PHE A 290 -14.98 18.41 -4.37
CA PHE A 290 -15.06 19.72 -5.02
C PHE A 290 -15.00 20.88 -4.01
N GLU A 291 -15.70 20.77 -2.88
CA GLU A 291 -15.72 21.82 -1.85
C GLU A 291 -14.35 21.94 -1.16
N HIS A 292 -13.69 20.80 -0.83
CA HIS A 292 -12.31 20.82 -0.32
C HIS A 292 -11.37 21.52 -1.30
N ILE A 293 -11.36 21.11 -2.57
CA ILE A 293 -10.49 21.71 -3.59
C ILE A 293 -10.79 23.19 -3.76
N SER A 294 -12.07 23.59 -3.74
CA SER A 294 -12.45 24.99 -3.86
C SER A 294 -11.89 25.85 -2.72
N SER A 295 -11.77 25.32 -1.52
CA SER A 295 -11.16 26.03 -0.37
C SER A 295 -9.63 26.09 -0.45
N LEU A 296 -8.98 25.23 -1.22
CA LEU A 296 -7.52 25.18 -1.41
C LEU A 296 -6.99 26.08 -2.53
N ARG A 297 -7.80 27.03 -3.05
CA ARG A 297 -7.35 28.06 -3.99
C ARG A 297 -6.45 29.10 -3.33
N ASP A 298 -6.62 29.32 -2.05
CA ASP A 298 -5.73 30.17 -1.25
C ASP A 298 -4.39 29.44 -1.05
N LEU A 299 -3.33 29.99 -1.64
CA LEU A 299 -2.01 29.36 -1.65
C LEU A 299 -1.34 29.42 -0.26
N GLU A 300 -1.61 30.44 0.52
CA GLU A 300 -1.08 30.56 1.89
C GLU A 300 -1.69 29.45 2.76
N TYR A 301 -3.01 29.33 2.73
CA TYR A 301 -3.74 28.27 3.43
C TYR A 301 -3.32 26.86 2.96
N LEU A 302 -3.20 26.65 1.65
CA LEU A 302 -2.74 25.37 1.09
C LEU A 302 -1.33 25.03 1.61
N ASN A 303 -0.39 25.95 1.55
CA ASN A 303 0.99 25.74 2.01
C ASN A 303 1.05 25.51 3.53
N HIS A 304 0.22 26.19 4.30
CA HIS A 304 0.09 25.94 5.74
C HIS A 304 -0.35 24.50 6.01
N LEU A 305 -1.41 24.04 5.38
CA LEU A 305 -1.90 22.65 5.51
C LEU A 305 -0.87 21.63 5.05
N LYS A 306 -0.18 21.85 3.93
CA LYS A 306 0.88 20.95 3.44
C LYS A 306 1.96 20.73 4.51
N LYS A 307 2.39 21.79 5.17
CA LYS A 307 3.38 21.72 6.24
C LYS A 307 2.84 21.02 7.49
N GLN A 308 1.64 21.37 7.90
CA GLN A 308 0.97 20.80 9.06
C GLN A 308 0.79 19.27 8.90
N PHE A 309 0.23 18.80 7.77
CA PHE A 309 -0.01 17.38 7.52
C PHE A 309 1.29 16.60 7.39
N GLN A 310 2.31 17.16 6.71
CA GLN A 310 3.60 16.50 6.61
C GLN A 310 4.21 16.27 8.00
N ASN A 311 4.23 17.27 8.86
CA ASN A 311 4.82 17.18 10.20
C ASN A 311 4.07 16.16 11.07
N SER A 312 2.73 16.23 11.10
CA SER A 312 1.90 15.29 11.86
C SER A 312 2.09 13.84 11.40
N LEU A 313 2.06 13.61 10.08
CA LEU A 313 2.21 12.28 9.52
C LEU A 313 3.63 11.72 9.68
N ILE A 314 4.67 12.55 9.63
CA ILE A 314 6.05 12.13 9.92
C ILE A 314 6.16 11.64 11.37
N GLU A 315 5.64 12.40 12.34
CA GLU A 315 5.70 12.00 13.76
C GLU A 315 4.89 10.73 14.01
N LYS A 316 3.68 10.63 13.47
CA LYS A 316 2.86 9.42 13.56
C LYS A 316 3.56 8.20 12.95
N ASN A 317 4.19 8.38 11.80
CA ASN A 317 4.91 7.31 11.13
C ASN A 317 6.14 6.84 11.91
N LYS A 318 6.84 7.70 12.66
CA LYS A 318 7.93 7.27 13.57
C LYS A 318 7.42 6.30 14.63
N GLY A 319 6.25 6.58 15.21
CA GLY A 319 5.57 5.68 16.14
C GLY A 319 5.21 4.33 15.48
N LEU A 320 4.62 4.36 14.29
CA LEU A 320 4.31 3.16 13.51
C LEU A 320 5.57 2.36 13.20
N GLN A 321 6.66 3.00 12.77
CA GLN A 321 7.93 2.35 12.49
C GLN A 321 8.48 1.65 13.74
N THR A 322 8.46 2.31 14.89
CA THR A 322 8.93 1.72 16.16
C THR A 322 8.07 0.52 16.58
N ASN A 323 6.74 0.61 16.43
CA ASN A 323 5.82 -0.43 16.89
C ASN A 323 5.75 -1.64 15.95
N ASN A 324 6.00 -1.46 14.66
CA ASN A 324 5.78 -2.47 13.62
C ASN A 324 7.08 -3.04 13.00
N GLN A 325 8.20 -2.96 13.74
CA GLN A 325 9.46 -3.58 13.32
C GLN A 325 9.33 -5.09 13.27
N LEU A 326 9.77 -5.69 12.18
CA LEU A 326 9.62 -7.13 11.92
C LEU A 326 10.36 -8.00 12.94
N ASN A 327 11.50 -7.53 13.47
CA ASN A 327 12.29 -8.27 14.48
C ASN A 327 11.51 -8.59 15.76
N LYS A 328 10.43 -7.89 16.07
CA LYS A 328 9.56 -8.20 17.21
C LYS A 328 8.82 -9.53 17.06
N PHE A 329 8.70 -10.04 15.87
CA PHE A 329 8.00 -11.29 15.53
C PHE A 329 8.97 -12.42 15.15
N LEU A 330 10.29 -12.15 15.17
CA LEU A 330 11.36 -13.11 14.89
C LEU A 330 11.98 -13.55 16.23
N ILE A 331 11.36 -14.55 16.88
CA ILE A 331 11.75 -15.05 18.19
C ILE A 331 12.23 -16.49 18.08
#